data_a29d1bb6b9270b3349b53fea37f02803
#
_entry.id   a29d1bb6b9270b3349b53fea37f02803
#
_cell.length_a   1.000
_cell.length_b   1.000
_cell.length_c   1.000
_cell.angle_alpha   90.00
_cell.angle_beta   90.00
_cell.angle_gamma   90.00
#
_symmetry.space_group_name_H-M   'P 1'
#
loop_
_entity.id
_entity.type
_entity.pdbx_description
1 polymer ?
#
loop_
_entity_poly.entity_id
_entity_poly.type
_entity_poly.pdbx_seq_one_letter_code
_entity_poly.pdbx_strand_id
1 'polypeptide(L)'
;MIKISQGLDIPISGMPSHEVEHTAVRSVGVLAADYPGLKPTMMVNVGDTVRAGDKLFENKKNPGSFITSPGSGSISEINRGEKRKFLSISIDLDDSINPMQFDTTDPIKCLEESGYFTFFKTRPFNRVPIIGSKPTAIFVNACDTNPLAVSPISIIKHEQDNFDKGLNVISNIFDPEVPVFCSYHDKKPSSVSNINFKEFKGKHPAGLVGTQVHFTLPVSLKRQVWTIGYQEVIAIGHLFTTGNIKLDKYVSLGGEGVYEPKILKTSAGANIDQLTAGKIKENSRVIAGSVLNGIHAKDVMSYVGTFDNQISVLPDEANDILFNWAMPGSKLHSQMGAFLSSWIKPKKFIFNTSINGGNRAIVPLPPYEEVMPLNILATQLLKAIVTKDIELGVKLGVLELAPEDLALSSYVCPSKYDYQTILQENLELIFEEMA
;
A
#
# COMPACT_ATOMS: atom_id res chain seq x y z
N MET A 1 -21.10 5.80 -11.31
CA MET A 1 -20.51 4.44 -11.22
C MET A 1 -19.61 4.22 -12.42
N ILE A 2 -18.36 3.83 -12.18
CA ILE A 2 -17.35 3.48 -13.19
C ILE A 2 -17.11 1.97 -13.10
N LYS A 3 -17.30 1.27 -14.22
CA LYS A 3 -17.13 -0.20 -14.27
C LYS A 3 -15.81 -0.55 -14.95
N ILE A 4 -14.95 -1.25 -14.23
CA ILE A 4 -13.67 -1.76 -14.71
C ILE A 4 -13.90 -3.18 -15.22
N SER A 5 -13.64 -3.40 -16.50
CA SER A 5 -13.88 -4.70 -17.16
C SER A 5 -12.65 -5.60 -17.15
N GLN A 6 -11.46 -5.01 -17.30
CA GLN A 6 -10.18 -5.71 -17.26
C GLN A 6 -9.70 -5.88 -15.82
N GLY A 7 -8.91 -6.93 -15.59
CA GLY A 7 -8.39 -7.25 -14.27
C GLY A 7 -8.58 -8.73 -13.91
N LEU A 8 -8.06 -9.11 -12.75
CA LEU A 8 -8.05 -10.48 -12.29
C LEU A 8 -8.25 -10.56 -10.77
N ASP A 9 -9.30 -11.24 -10.34
CA ASP A 9 -9.43 -11.63 -8.94
C ASP A 9 -8.73 -12.96 -8.70
N ILE A 10 -7.73 -12.96 -7.83
CA ILE A 10 -7.00 -14.18 -7.47
C ILE A 10 -7.87 -14.99 -6.49
N PRO A 11 -8.24 -16.23 -6.84
CA PRO A 11 -9.13 -17.05 -6.02
C PRO A 11 -8.38 -17.71 -4.84
N ILE A 12 -7.75 -16.88 -4.01
CA ILE A 12 -6.95 -17.32 -2.85
C ILE A 12 -7.85 -17.67 -1.66
N SER A 13 -7.49 -18.73 -0.93
CA SER A 13 -8.13 -19.13 0.33
C SER A 13 -7.62 -18.33 1.53
N GLY A 14 -8.33 -18.38 2.66
CA GLY A 14 -7.93 -17.71 3.90
C GLY A 14 -8.38 -16.25 4.00
N MET A 15 -9.54 -15.90 3.42
CA MET A 15 -10.13 -14.55 3.58
C MET A 15 -10.37 -14.25 5.06
N PRO A 16 -9.97 -13.06 5.55
CA PRO A 16 -10.26 -12.62 6.90
C PRO A 16 -11.77 -12.51 7.18
N SER A 17 -12.18 -12.88 8.37
CA SER A 17 -13.52 -12.56 8.88
C SER A 17 -13.62 -11.06 9.21
N HIS A 18 -14.86 -10.57 9.39
CA HIS A 18 -15.09 -9.19 9.81
C HIS A 18 -15.00 -8.99 11.34
N GLU A 19 -14.58 -10.01 12.06
CA GLU A 19 -14.31 -9.93 13.49
C GLU A 19 -13.06 -9.11 13.75
N VAL A 20 -13.13 -8.20 14.74
CA VAL A 20 -12.00 -7.35 15.15
C VAL A 20 -11.43 -7.86 16.46
N GLU A 21 -10.17 -8.26 16.44
CA GLU A 21 -9.41 -8.65 17.63
C GLU A 21 -8.42 -7.54 18.01
N HIS A 22 -8.42 -7.13 19.27
CA HIS A 22 -7.43 -6.21 19.80
C HIS A 22 -6.15 -6.97 20.14
N THR A 23 -5.04 -6.61 19.49
CA THR A 23 -3.76 -7.26 19.69
C THR A 23 -2.69 -6.19 20.00
N ALA A 24 -2.23 -6.17 21.24
CA ALA A 24 -1.16 -5.29 21.69
C ALA A 24 0.22 -5.85 21.25
N VAL A 25 1.14 -4.95 20.99
CA VAL A 25 2.55 -5.24 20.73
C VAL A 25 3.44 -4.44 21.68
N ARG A 26 4.66 -4.88 21.85
CA ARG A 26 5.67 -4.22 22.70
C ARG A 26 6.61 -3.32 21.92
N SER A 27 6.63 -3.45 20.59
CA SER A 27 7.49 -2.66 19.74
C SER A 27 6.78 -2.27 18.44
N VAL A 28 7.14 -1.10 17.94
CA VAL A 28 6.70 -0.56 16.66
C VAL A 28 7.90 -0.14 15.82
N GLY A 29 7.72 0.02 14.53
CA GLY A 29 8.79 0.45 13.63
C GLY A 29 8.31 1.34 12.51
N VAL A 30 9.26 1.99 11.87
CA VAL A 30 9.07 2.79 10.65
C VAL A 30 9.99 2.24 9.59
N LEU A 31 9.42 1.94 8.42
CA LEU A 31 10.13 1.35 7.29
C LEU A 31 10.52 2.41 6.25
N ALA A 32 11.75 2.37 5.78
CA ALA A 32 12.21 3.22 4.67
C ALA A 32 11.45 2.92 3.36
N ALA A 33 11.00 1.70 3.18
CA ALA A 33 10.29 1.24 2.00
C ALA A 33 8.95 1.98 1.77
N ASP A 34 8.34 2.53 2.83
CA ASP A 34 7.10 3.32 2.76
C ASP A 34 7.28 4.65 2.01
N TYR A 35 8.52 5.13 1.87
CA TYR A 35 8.83 6.47 1.38
C TYR A 35 9.79 6.42 0.18
N PRO A 36 9.28 6.19 -1.05
CA PRO A 36 10.10 6.16 -2.26
C PRO A 36 10.92 7.44 -2.45
N GLY A 37 12.20 7.29 -2.81
CA GLY A 37 13.11 8.41 -3.01
C GLY A 37 13.61 9.09 -1.73
N LEU A 38 13.33 8.54 -0.55
CA LEU A 38 13.77 9.04 0.75
C LEU A 38 15.30 9.07 0.86
N LYS A 39 15.84 10.23 1.27
CA LYS A 39 17.21 10.38 1.80
C LYS A 39 17.14 10.89 3.23
N PRO A 40 17.18 10.01 4.26
CA PRO A 40 16.92 10.42 5.63
C PRO A 40 18.11 11.15 6.25
N THR A 41 17.80 12.27 6.92
CA THR A 41 18.66 12.89 7.93
C THR A 41 18.11 12.52 9.28
N MET A 42 18.80 11.65 10.01
CA MET A 42 18.36 11.18 11.34
C MET A 42 18.39 12.30 12.35
N MET A 43 17.35 12.38 13.17
CA MET A 43 17.19 13.35 14.26
C MET A 43 17.25 12.67 15.62
N VAL A 44 17.34 11.33 15.65
CA VAL A 44 17.41 10.50 16.86
C VAL A 44 18.55 9.51 16.78
N ASN A 45 18.97 9.00 17.94
CA ASN A 45 19.97 7.95 18.10
C ASN A 45 19.37 6.75 18.83
N VAL A 46 20.05 5.61 18.76
CA VAL A 46 19.71 4.43 19.58
C VAL A 46 19.84 4.79 21.05
N GLY A 47 18.84 4.45 21.85
CA GLY A 47 18.73 4.77 23.27
C GLY A 47 17.98 6.08 23.58
N ASP A 48 17.67 6.92 22.59
CA ASP A 48 16.89 8.11 22.81
C ASP A 48 15.44 7.74 23.17
N THR A 49 14.84 8.48 24.09
CA THR A 49 13.41 8.40 24.42
C THR A 49 12.64 9.33 23.50
N VAL A 50 11.57 8.82 22.90
CA VAL A 50 10.68 9.57 21.99
C VAL A 50 9.24 9.45 22.42
N ARG A 51 8.47 10.52 22.16
CA ARG A 51 7.01 10.52 22.28
C ARG A 51 6.41 10.17 20.93
N ALA A 52 5.24 9.61 20.92
CA ALA A 52 4.45 9.48 19.71
C ALA A 52 4.24 10.87 19.07
N GLY A 53 4.67 11.03 17.82
CA GLY A 53 4.68 12.31 17.11
C GLY A 53 6.04 13.04 17.11
N ASP A 54 7.02 12.63 17.91
CA ASP A 54 8.38 13.21 17.84
C ASP A 54 9.04 12.87 16.49
N LYS A 55 9.82 13.82 15.95
CA LYS A 55 10.49 13.69 14.65
C LYS A 55 11.62 12.68 14.72
N LEU A 56 11.57 11.62 13.91
CA LEU A 56 12.61 10.59 13.82
C LEU A 56 13.66 10.95 12.78
N PHE A 57 13.24 11.41 11.63
CA PHE A 57 14.11 11.85 10.54
C PHE A 57 13.39 12.77 9.56
N GLU A 58 14.17 13.54 8.83
CA GLU A 58 13.73 14.44 7.76
C GLU A 58 14.18 13.89 6.41
N ASN A 59 13.38 14.10 5.37
CA ASN A 59 13.81 13.81 4.01
C ASN A 59 14.68 14.96 3.46
N LYS A 60 15.99 14.75 3.35
CA LYS A 60 16.95 15.75 2.85
C LYS A 60 16.60 16.31 1.45
N LYS A 61 15.92 15.51 0.61
CA LYS A 61 15.47 15.94 -0.73
C LYS A 61 14.17 16.76 -0.70
N ASN A 62 13.47 16.81 0.45
CA ASN A 62 12.22 17.55 0.66
C ASN A 62 12.23 18.14 2.08
N PRO A 63 13.00 19.23 2.33
CA PRO A 63 13.11 19.86 3.65
C PRO A 63 11.74 20.23 4.23
N GLY A 64 11.54 19.98 5.52
CA GLY A 64 10.25 20.13 6.19
C GLY A 64 9.35 18.88 6.12
N SER A 65 9.71 17.86 5.34
CA SER A 65 9.02 16.58 5.31
C SER A 65 9.60 15.66 6.38
N PHE A 66 8.93 15.59 7.54
CA PHE A 66 9.34 14.79 8.69
C PHE A 66 8.57 13.47 8.73
N ILE A 67 9.26 12.41 9.13
CA ILE A 67 8.65 11.16 9.53
C ILE A 67 8.73 11.10 11.06
N THR A 68 7.60 10.84 11.71
CA THR A 68 7.44 10.91 13.16
C THR A 68 7.25 9.55 13.78
N SER A 69 7.47 9.46 15.08
CA SER A 69 7.32 8.23 15.84
C SER A 69 5.85 7.80 15.93
N PRO A 70 5.51 6.57 15.54
CA PRO A 70 4.14 6.04 15.64
C PRO A 70 3.74 5.67 17.08
N GLY A 71 4.68 5.65 18.01
CA GLY A 71 4.45 5.32 19.41
C GLY A 71 5.45 6.00 20.34
N SER A 72 5.13 6.06 21.61
CA SER A 72 6.04 6.55 22.66
C SER A 72 6.90 5.42 23.21
N GLY A 73 8.19 5.69 23.44
CA GLY A 73 9.10 4.67 23.95
C GLY A 73 10.57 5.02 23.76
N SER A 74 11.43 4.01 23.65
CA SER A 74 12.87 4.18 23.42
C SER A 74 13.27 3.60 22.06
N ILE A 75 14.15 4.32 21.35
CA ILE A 75 14.73 3.83 20.10
C ILE A 75 15.62 2.63 20.40
N SER A 76 15.18 1.42 20.04
CA SER A 76 15.96 0.21 20.27
C SER A 76 16.99 -0.03 19.15
N GLU A 77 16.62 0.25 17.88
CA GLU A 77 17.50 0.01 16.75
C GLU A 77 17.30 1.03 15.62
N ILE A 78 18.38 1.33 14.90
CA ILE A 78 18.37 2.05 13.61
C ILE A 78 19.09 1.16 12.60
N ASN A 79 18.31 0.45 11.78
CA ASN A 79 18.79 -0.59 10.91
C ASN A 79 19.23 -0.05 9.55
N ARG A 80 20.37 -0.53 9.07
CA ARG A 80 20.96 -0.15 7.79
C ARG A 80 21.40 -1.39 7.01
N GLY A 81 21.10 -1.42 5.73
CA GLY A 81 21.52 -2.45 4.80
C GLY A 81 22.81 -2.12 4.06
N GLU A 82 22.97 -2.73 2.91
CA GLU A 82 24.13 -2.49 2.02
C GLU A 82 24.32 -1.00 1.72
N LYS A 83 25.58 -0.60 1.58
CA LYS A 83 25.98 0.80 1.36
C LYS A 83 25.38 1.79 2.37
N ARG A 84 25.09 1.32 3.59
CA ARG A 84 24.47 2.08 4.69
C ARG A 84 23.06 2.61 4.36
N LYS A 85 22.35 2.01 3.39
CA LYS A 85 20.97 2.34 3.07
C LYS A 85 20.11 2.15 4.31
N PHE A 86 19.33 3.16 4.69
CA PHE A 86 18.38 3.06 5.80
C PHE A 86 17.30 2.01 5.47
N LEU A 87 16.96 1.16 6.45
CA LEU A 87 15.95 0.10 6.34
C LEU A 87 14.78 0.35 7.27
N SER A 88 15.05 0.45 8.57
CA SER A 88 14.00 0.64 9.58
C SER A 88 14.52 1.30 10.85
N ILE A 89 13.61 1.88 11.63
CA ILE A 89 13.79 2.24 13.04
C ILE A 89 12.86 1.37 13.87
N SER A 90 13.36 0.82 14.97
CA SER A 90 12.59 0.07 15.96
C SER A 90 12.45 0.88 17.25
N ILE A 91 11.27 0.85 17.85
CA ILE A 91 10.92 1.58 19.07
C ILE A 91 10.27 0.60 20.04
N ASP A 92 10.85 0.43 21.20
CA ASP A 92 10.25 -0.32 22.29
C ASP A 92 9.28 0.58 23.03
N LEU A 93 8.00 0.18 23.07
CA LEU A 93 6.91 1.01 23.58
C LEU A 93 6.97 1.16 25.11
N ASP A 94 6.63 2.36 25.56
CA ASP A 94 6.42 2.70 26.96
C ASP A 94 5.16 3.55 27.12
N ASP A 95 4.10 2.92 27.63
CA ASP A 95 2.78 3.54 27.82
C ASP A 95 2.78 4.65 28.89
N SER A 96 3.86 4.78 29.67
CA SER A 96 4.01 5.87 30.66
C SER A 96 4.32 7.22 30.02
N ILE A 97 4.75 7.24 28.75
CA ILE A 97 5.16 8.45 28.03
C ILE A 97 3.98 8.98 27.21
N ASN A 98 3.49 10.15 27.56
CA ASN A 98 2.39 10.79 26.85
C ASN A 98 2.79 11.20 25.42
N PRO A 99 1.87 11.08 24.43
CA PRO A 99 2.12 11.54 23.06
C PRO A 99 2.28 13.07 22.98
N MET A 100 2.84 13.53 21.86
CA MET A 100 2.89 14.95 21.54
C MET A 100 1.49 15.51 21.29
N GLN A 101 1.27 16.76 21.76
CA GLN A 101 0.09 17.56 21.45
C GLN A 101 0.42 18.54 20.33
N PHE A 102 -0.41 18.57 19.29
CA PHE A 102 -0.25 19.46 18.13
C PHE A 102 -1.30 20.56 18.12
N ASP A 103 -0.91 21.74 17.65
CA ASP A 103 -1.83 22.83 17.36
C ASP A 103 -2.56 22.58 16.04
N THR A 104 -3.87 22.49 16.09
CA THR A 104 -4.74 22.19 14.95
C THR A 104 -5.34 23.43 14.29
N THR A 105 -4.91 24.64 14.66
CA THR A 105 -5.45 25.90 14.12
C THR A 105 -5.07 26.13 12.67
N ASP A 106 -3.84 25.77 12.28
CA ASP A 106 -3.34 25.80 10.90
C ASP A 106 -3.22 24.36 10.37
N PRO A 107 -4.11 23.92 9.47
CA PRO A 107 -4.14 22.56 9.00
C PRO A 107 -2.87 22.10 8.29
N ILE A 108 -2.27 22.93 7.43
CA ILE A 108 -1.07 22.55 6.67
C ILE A 108 0.09 22.38 7.64
N LYS A 109 0.32 23.37 8.50
CA LYS A 109 1.39 23.35 9.48
C LYS A 109 1.24 22.18 10.46
N CYS A 110 0.03 21.88 10.91
CA CYS A 110 -0.26 20.74 11.78
C CYS A 110 0.11 19.41 11.11
N LEU A 111 -0.25 19.23 9.83
CA LEU A 111 0.12 18.02 9.07
C LEU A 111 1.63 17.89 8.85
N GLU A 112 2.32 18.98 8.58
CA GLU A 112 3.78 19.01 8.42
C GLU A 112 4.48 18.67 9.75
N GLU A 113 4.10 19.29 10.85
CA GLU A 113 4.71 19.08 12.17
C GLU A 113 4.42 17.68 12.74
N SER A 114 3.21 17.15 12.54
CA SER A 114 2.83 15.81 12.98
C SER A 114 3.41 14.68 12.10
N GLY A 115 4.01 15.02 10.95
CA GLY A 115 4.46 14.05 9.95
C GLY A 115 3.34 13.51 9.05
N TYR A 116 2.09 13.87 9.29
CA TYR A 116 0.94 13.36 8.52
C TYR A 116 0.85 13.91 7.10
N PHE A 117 1.60 14.98 6.79
CA PHE A 117 1.79 15.42 5.41
C PHE A 117 2.41 14.31 4.54
N THR A 118 3.20 13.40 5.10
CA THR A 118 3.80 12.27 4.39
C THR A 118 2.80 11.17 4.02
N PHE A 119 1.56 11.24 4.48
CA PHE A 119 0.47 10.35 4.07
C PHE A 119 0.01 10.61 2.65
N PHE A 120 0.20 11.82 2.15
CA PHE A 120 -0.05 12.12 0.75
C PHE A 120 1.06 11.58 -0.13
N LYS A 121 0.66 10.99 -1.27
CA LYS A 121 1.57 10.57 -2.34
C LYS A 121 1.18 11.22 -3.65
N THR A 122 2.18 11.63 -4.42
CA THR A 122 1.95 12.25 -5.73
C THR A 122 1.69 11.20 -6.79
N ARG A 123 0.88 11.53 -7.76
CA ARG A 123 0.84 10.91 -9.08
C ARG A 123 1.08 12.02 -10.12
N PRO A 124 2.07 11.91 -11.00
CA PRO A 124 3.08 10.84 -11.14
C PRO A 124 4.06 10.73 -9.96
N PHE A 125 4.92 9.69 -10.02
CA PHE A 125 6.11 9.41 -9.21
C PHE A 125 5.89 8.73 -7.85
N ASN A 126 4.68 8.65 -7.32
CA ASN A 126 4.38 7.97 -6.06
C ASN A 126 5.27 8.39 -4.87
N ARG A 127 5.57 9.70 -4.77
CA ARG A 127 6.43 10.28 -3.72
C ARG A 127 5.63 11.17 -2.79
N VAL A 128 6.18 11.46 -1.62
CA VAL A 128 5.66 12.51 -0.74
C VAL A 128 5.69 13.84 -1.50
N PRO A 129 4.59 14.62 -1.50
CA PRO A 129 4.57 15.92 -2.17
C PRO A 129 5.66 16.86 -1.63
N ILE A 130 6.14 17.77 -2.47
CA ILE A 130 7.08 18.80 -2.03
C ILE A 130 6.34 19.75 -1.09
N ILE A 131 6.96 20.06 0.06
CA ILE A 131 6.42 21.02 1.04
C ILE A 131 6.14 22.36 0.35
N GLY A 132 4.96 22.91 0.60
CA GLY A 132 4.50 24.14 -0.04
C GLY A 132 3.91 23.99 -1.44
N SER A 133 3.91 22.77 -2.03
CA SER A 133 3.26 22.52 -3.32
C SER A 133 1.74 22.34 -3.18
N LYS A 134 1.02 22.51 -4.31
CA LYS A 134 -0.45 22.36 -4.38
C LYS A 134 -0.81 21.36 -5.49
N PRO A 135 -1.71 20.39 -5.24
CA PRO A 135 -2.14 19.43 -6.26
C PRO A 135 -3.23 20.02 -7.16
N THR A 136 -3.42 19.43 -8.34
CA THR A 136 -4.60 19.70 -9.17
C THR A 136 -5.88 19.10 -8.58
N ALA A 137 -5.77 17.98 -7.88
CA ALA A 137 -6.86 17.31 -7.18
C ALA A 137 -6.31 16.38 -6.09
N ILE A 138 -7.14 16.01 -5.11
CA ILE A 138 -6.82 15.00 -4.10
C ILE A 138 -7.75 13.80 -4.29
N PHE A 139 -7.17 12.59 -4.25
CA PHE A 139 -7.89 11.33 -4.33
C PHE A 139 -7.80 10.55 -3.03
N VAL A 140 -8.93 10.38 -2.37
CA VAL A 140 -9.08 9.50 -1.20
C VAL A 140 -9.49 8.11 -1.69
N ASN A 141 -8.69 7.11 -1.40
CA ASN A 141 -9.00 5.73 -1.75
C ASN A 141 -9.71 5.01 -0.60
N ALA A 142 -11.04 4.85 -0.71
CA ALA A 142 -11.84 3.99 0.15
C ALA A 142 -12.33 2.74 -0.60
N CYS A 143 -11.52 2.25 -1.53
CA CYS A 143 -11.65 0.96 -2.20
C CYS A 143 -10.46 0.07 -1.85
N ASP A 144 -10.69 -1.22 -1.81
CA ASP A 144 -9.61 -2.21 -1.81
C ASP A 144 -10.10 -3.50 -2.48
N THR A 145 -9.43 -3.91 -3.54
CA THR A 145 -9.69 -5.13 -4.28
C THR A 145 -8.48 -6.08 -4.25
N ASN A 146 -7.49 -5.81 -3.39
CA ASN A 146 -6.37 -6.72 -3.22
C ASN A 146 -6.84 -8.10 -2.74
N PRO A 147 -6.18 -9.18 -3.15
CA PRO A 147 -6.45 -10.50 -2.59
C PRO A 147 -6.29 -10.48 -1.06
N LEU A 148 -7.22 -11.07 -0.34
CA LEU A 148 -7.29 -11.12 1.13
C LEU A 148 -7.57 -9.77 1.83
N ALA A 149 -7.79 -8.69 1.09
CA ALA A 149 -8.18 -7.41 1.68
C ALA A 149 -9.62 -7.46 2.21
N VAL A 150 -9.86 -6.80 3.32
CA VAL A 150 -11.22 -6.54 3.81
C VAL A 150 -11.75 -5.24 3.21
N SER A 151 -13.08 -5.19 3.03
CA SER A 151 -13.69 -3.95 2.51
C SER A 151 -13.44 -2.77 3.46
N PRO A 152 -12.93 -1.62 2.95
CA PRO A 152 -12.69 -0.43 3.75
C PRO A 152 -13.89 0.02 4.59
N ILE A 153 -15.11 -0.15 4.08
CA ILE A 153 -16.33 0.20 4.82
C ILE A 153 -16.48 -0.59 6.14
N SER A 154 -15.89 -1.79 6.22
CA SER A 154 -15.90 -2.60 7.44
C SER A 154 -15.07 -1.97 8.55
N ILE A 155 -14.09 -1.15 8.20
CA ILE A 155 -13.22 -0.42 9.14
C ILE A 155 -13.76 0.98 9.38
N ILE A 156 -14.14 1.70 8.31
CA ILE A 156 -14.67 3.07 8.39
C ILE A 156 -15.85 3.15 9.36
N LYS A 157 -16.74 2.14 9.38
CA LYS A 157 -17.90 2.12 10.31
C LYS A 157 -17.51 2.16 11.80
N HIS A 158 -16.30 1.71 12.16
CA HIS A 158 -15.80 1.78 13.54
C HIS A 158 -15.14 3.13 13.85
N GLU A 159 -14.84 3.92 12.82
CA GLU A 159 -14.10 5.18 12.91
C GLU A 159 -14.81 6.28 12.09
N GLN A 160 -16.15 6.21 11.97
CA GLN A 160 -16.93 7.06 11.07
C GLN A 160 -16.70 8.56 11.34
N ASP A 161 -16.73 8.97 12.63
CA ASP A 161 -16.57 10.37 13.00
C ASP A 161 -15.18 10.89 12.63
N ASN A 162 -14.14 10.08 12.85
CA ASN A 162 -12.77 10.40 12.45
C ASN A 162 -12.63 10.45 10.93
N PHE A 163 -13.25 9.53 10.19
CA PHE A 163 -13.21 9.54 8.74
C PHE A 163 -13.89 10.79 8.16
N ASP A 164 -15.08 11.13 8.64
CA ASP A 164 -15.83 12.32 8.21
C ASP A 164 -15.09 13.62 8.58
N LYS A 165 -14.49 13.68 9.76
CA LYS A 165 -13.64 14.81 10.18
C LYS A 165 -12.41 14.94 9.28
N GLY A 166 -11.73 13.83 8.96
CA GLY A 166 -10.57 13.81 8.08
C GLY A 166 -10.92 14.28 6.66
N LEU A 167 -12.04 13.82 6.09
CA LEU A 167 -12.53 14.29 4.81
C LEU A 167 -12.80 15.82 4.82
N ASN A 168 -13.43 16.31 5.88
CA ASN A 168 -13.68 17.74 6.03
C ASN A 168 -12.38 18.56 6.12
N VAL A 169 -11.38 18.06 6.88
CA VAL A 169 -10.06 18.72 6.94
C VAL A 169 -9.43 18.77 5.55
N ILE A 170 -9.33 17.61 4.86
CA ILE A 170 -8.70 17.51 3.55
C ILE A 170 -9.39 18.39 2.51
N SER A 171 -10.72 18.50 2.54
CA SER A 171 -11.47 19.34 1.60
C SER A 171 -11.27 20.84 1.82
N ASN A 172 -10.74 21.24 2.98
CA ASN A 172 -10.53 22.65 3.34
C ASN A 172 -9.03 23.02 3.48
N ILE A 173 -8.10 22.06 3.31
CA ILE A 173 -6.65 22.34 3.40
C ILE A 173 -6.19 23.32 2.33
N PHE A 174 -6.66 23.12 1.12
CA PHE A 174 -6.41 24.00 -0.01
C PHE A 174 -7.70 24.75 -0.34
N ASP A 175 -7.56 25.90 -0.97
CA ASP A 175 -8.67 26.70 -1.51
C ASP A 175 -9.74 25.80 -2.14
N PRO A 176 -11.06 26.13 -2.07
CA PRO A 176 -12.15 25.35 -2.67
C PRO A 176 -11.97 24.99 -4.16
N GLU A 177 -10.97 25.56 -4.81
CA GLU A 177 -10.58 25.21 -6.17
C GLU A 177 -9.93 23.83 -6.36
N VAL A 178 -9.41 23.19 -5.28
CA VAL A 178 -8.83 21.85 -5.38
C VAL A 178 -9.90 20.79 -5.11
N PRO A 179 -10.42 20.12 -6.15
CA PRO A 179 -11.44 19.11 -5.95
C PRO A 179 -10.89 17.89 -5.20
N VAL A 180 -11.69 17.38 -4.25
CA VAL A 180 -11.41 16.12 -3.57
C VAL A 180 -12.36 15.05 -4.08
N PHE A 181 -11.79 13.94 -4.55
CA PHE A 181 -12.51 12.75 -4.97
C PHE A 181 -12.35 11.67 -3.90
N CYS A 182 -13.44 10.98 -3.56
CA CYS A 182 -13.38 9.80 -2.70
C CYS A 182 -13.96 8.61 -3.47
N SER A 183 -13.11 7.63 -3.76
CA SER A 183 -13.49 6.42 -4.47
C SER A 183 -13.99 5.37 -3.48
N TYR A 184 -15.06 4.66 -3.84
CA TYR A 184 -15.64 3.62 -3.00
C TYR A 184 -16.18 2.45 -3.83
N HIS A 185 -16.42 1.32 -3.16
CA HIS A 185 -17.02 0.12 -3.72
C HIS A 185 -18.32 -0.20 -2.96
N ASP A 186 -19.39 -0.50 -3.67
CA ASP A 186 -20.73 -0.88 -3.18
C ASP A 186 -21.45 0.17 -2.31
N LYS A 187 -20.87 0.58 -1.19
CA LYS A 187 -21.52 1.48 -0.25
C LYS A 187 -20.73 2.77 -0.08
N LYS A 188 -21.40 3.91 -0.29
CA LYS A 188 -20.83 5.23 -0.06
C LYS A 188 -20.37 5.37 1.41
N PRO A 189 -19.09 5.73 1.67
CA PRO A 189 -18.53 5.67 3.02
C PRO A 189 -18.86 6.90 3.89
N SER A 190 -19.34 7.98 3.31
CA SER A 190 -19.63 9.24 4.04
C SER A 190 -20.67 10.08 3.31
N SER A 191 -21.27 11.04 4.02
CA SER A 191 -22.22 12.04 3.49
C SER A 191 -21.65 13.46 3.45
N VAL A 192 -20.37 13.65 3.73
CA VAL A 192 -19.70 14.97 3.67
C VAL A 192 -19.93 15.62 2.31
N SER A 193 -20.35 16.90 2.31
CA SER A 193 -20.90 17.57 1.12
C SER A 193 -19.85 17.99 0.08
N ASN A 194 -18.66 18.40 0.54
CA ASN A 194 -17.61 18.95 -0.34
C ASN A 194 -16.71 17.88 -1.00
N ILE A 195 -17.18 16.62 -1.06
CA ILE A 195 -16.42 15.49 -1.59
C ILE A 195 -17.13 14.93 -2.83
N ASN A 196 -16.37 14.73 -3.89
CA ASN A 196 -16.84 14.09 -5.12
C ASN A 196 -16.75 12.56 -5.00
N PHE A 197 -17.79 11.91 -4.51
CA PHE A 197 -17.83 10.47 -4.37
C PHE A 197 -17.97 9.77 -5.74
N LYS A 198 -17.07 8.78 -5.99
CA LYS A 198 -17.05 7.99 -7.23
C LYS A 198 -17.11 6.49 -6.89
N GLU A 199 -18.11 5.82 -7.40
CA GLU A 199 -18.26 4.38 -7.25
C GLU A 199 -17.46 3.66 -8.35
N PHE A 200 -16.57 2.74 -7.92
CA PHE A 200 -15.79 1.87 -8.80
C PHE A 200 -16.19 0.41 -8.58
N LYS A 201 -16.50 -0.30 -9.67
CA LYS A 201 -16.85 -1.72 -9.65
C LYS A 201 -16.01 -2.50 -10.64
N GLY A 202 -15.59 -3.68 -10.24
CA GLY A 202 -14.82 -4.59 -11.10
C GLY A 202 -13.89 -5.46 -10.31
N LYS A 203 -13.12 -6.25 -11.05
CA LYS A 203 -12.04 -7.06 -10.50
C LYS A 203 -10.85 -6.19 -10.08
N HIS A 204 -9.94 -6.76 -9.28
CA HIS A 204 -8.64 -6.12 -9.09
C HIS A 204 -7.99 -5.82 -10.46
N PRO A 205 -7.49 -4.61 -10.74
CA PRO A 205 -7.12 -3.53 -9.84
C PRO A 205 -8.14 -2.38 -9.70
N ALA A 206 -9.45 -2.61 -9.81
CA ALA A 206 -10.47 -1.57 -9.67
C ALA A 206 -10.36 -0.78 -8.34
N GLY A 207 -9.84 -1.41 -7.28
CA GLY A 207 -9.60 -0.80 -5.97
C GLY A 207 -8.29 -0.05 -5.84
N LEU A 208 -7.42 -0.04 -6.86
CA LEU A 208 -6.17 0.73 -6.82
C LEU A 208 -6.42 2.18 -7.20
N VAL A 209 -5.75 3.09 -6.50
CA VAL A 209 -5.91 4.53 -6.75
C VAL A 209 -5.42 4.96 -8.13
N GLY A 210 -4.43 4.28 -8.72
CA GLY A 210 -3.97 4.52 -10.09
C GLY A 210 -5.08 4.34 -11.11
N THR A 211 -5.85 3.25 -11.02
CA THR A 211 -7.03 3.01 -11.84
C THR A 211 -8.08 4.12 -11.67
N GLN A 212 -8.32 4.54 -10.42
CA GLN A 212 -9.33 5.57 -10.11
C GLN A 212 -8.93 6.94 -10.66
N VAL A 213 -7.66 7.30 -10.54
CA VAL A 213 -7.09 8.54 -11.10
C VAL A 213 -7.22 8.54 -12.62
N HIS A 214 -6.81 7.46 -13.30
CA HIS A 214 -6.89 7.33 -14.76
C HIS A 214 -8.30 7.60 -15.28
N PHE A 215 -9.32 6.97 -14.71
CA PHE A 215 -10.70 7.11 -15.17
C PHE A 215 -11.42 8.37 -14.70
N THR A 216 -10.79 9.18 -13.82
CA THR A 216 -11.40 10.41 -13.31
C THR A 216 -10.65 11.65 -13.79
N LEU A 217 -9.34 11.71 -13.60
CA LEU A 217 -8.47 12.84 -13.94
C LEU A 217 -7.05 12.32 -14.22
N PRO A 218 -6.76 11.84 -15.44
CA PRO A 218 -5.46 11.30 -15.82
C PRO A 218 -4.33 12.29 -15.55
N VAL A 219 -3.20 11.80 -15.07
CA VAL A 219 -2.04 12.61 -14.70
C VAL A 219 -1.07 12.82 -15.87
N SER A 220 -0.19 13.80 -15.71
CA SER A 220 0.92 14.09 -16.64
C SER A 220 1.98 14.91 -15.90
N LEU A 221 3.10 15.20 -16.52
CA LEU A 221 4.13 16.09 -15.94
C LEU A 221 3.56 17.47 -15.54
N LYS A 222 2.51 17.95 -16.23
CA LYS A 222 1.86 19.24 -15.97
C LYS A 222 0.64 19.14 -15.04
N ARG A 223 0.18 17.92 -14.77
CA ARG A 223 -1.00 17.66 -13.94
C ARG A 223 -0.65 16.65 -12.89
N GLN A 224 -0.37 17.15 -11.71
CA GLN A 224 -0.06 16.34 -10.54
C GLN A 224 -1.28 16.26 -9.63
N VAL A 225 -1.63 15.06 -9.17
CA VAL A 225 -2.65 14.83 -8.15
C VAL A 225 -2.00 14.22 -6.91
N TRP A 226 -2.66 14.38 -5.76
CA TRP A 226 -2.26 13.70 -4.53
C TRP A 226 -3.24 12.60 -4.21
N THR A 227 -2.73 11.53 -3.64
CA THR A 227 -3.52 10.36 -3.23
C THR A 227 -3.31 10.07 -1.76
N ILE A 228 -4.35 9.57 -1.09
CA ILE A 228 -4.32 9.21 0.33
C ILE A 228 -5.28 8.05 0.57
N GLY A 229 -4.92 7.13 1.46
CA GLY A 229 -5.74 6.00 1.86
C GLY A 229 -6.78 6.35 2.92
N TYR A 230 -7.79 5.49 3.08
CA TYR A 230 -8.88 5.72 4.03
C TYR A 230 -8.43 5.70 5.50
N GLN A 231 -7.44 4.89 5.87
CA GLN A 231 -6.94 4.84 7.25
C GLN A 231 -6.12 6.09 7.60
N GLU A 232 -5.39 6.63 6.64
CA GLU A 232 -4.65 7.88 6.79
C GLU A 232 -5.63 9.07 6.95
N VAL A 233 -6.78 9.04 6.25
CA VAL A 233 -7.87 10.02 6.45
C VAL A 233 -8.46 9.91 7.85
N ILE A 234 -8.69 8.70 8.36
CA ILE A 234 -9.12 8.45 9.74
C ILE A 234 -8.10 9.02 10.73
N ALA A 235 -6.82 8.80 10.50
CA ALA A 235 -5.75 9.31 11.36
C ALA A 235 -5.69 10.85 11.38
N ILE A 236 -5.86 11.50 10.21
CA ILE A 236 -5.99 12.96 10.12
C ILE A 236 -7.21 13.43 10.92
N GLY A 237 -8.36 12.80 10.77
CA GLY A 237 -9.55 13.17 11.53
C GLY A 237 -9.36 13.05 13.04
N HIS A 238 -8.71 11.98 13.49
CA HIS A 238 -8.35 11.81 14.89
C HIS A 238 -7.43 12.93 15.39
N LEU A 239 -6.37 13.27 14.64
CA LEU A 239 -5.45 14.37 14.96
C LEU A 239 -6.20 15.69 15.13
N PHE A 240 -7.09 16.05 14.22
CA PHE A 240 -7.87 17.30 14.26
C PHE A 240 -9.04 17.28 15.24
N THR A 241 -9.31 16.16 15.87
CA THR A 241 -10.30 16.03 16.96
C THR A 241 -9.63 16.10 18.32
N THR A 242 -8.46 15.47 18.47
CA THR A 242 -7.81 15.28 19.78
C THR A 242 -6.55 16.10 19.97
N GLY A 243 -5.92 16.57 18.89
CA GLY A 243 -4.59 17.17 18.88
C GLY A 243 -3.45 16.15 18.96
N ASN A 244 -3.74 14.85 18.99
CA ASN A 244 -2.73 13.80 19.08
C ASN A 244 -2.74 12.95 17.81
N ILE A 245 -1.58 12.38 17.46
CA ILE A 245 -1.55 11.36 16.40
C ILE A 245 -2.32 10.11 16.81
N LYS A 246 -2.87 9.40 15.82
CA LYS A 246 -3.59 8.15 16.05
C LYS A 246 -2.60 7.00 16.24
N LEU A 247 -2.65 6.36 17.41
CA LEU A 247 -1.70 5.30 17.77
C LEU A 247 -2.11 3.92 17.27
N ASP A 248 -3.38 3.71 16.97
CA ASP A 248 -3.92 2.43 16.55
C ASP A 248 -4.26 2.40 15.05
N LYS A 249 -4.15 1.21 14.48
CA LYS A 249 -4.42 0.90 13.08
C LYS A 249 -5.17 -0.44 12.96
N TYR A 250 -5.96 -0.58 11.92
CA TYR A 250 -6.62 -1.84 11.58
C TYR A 250 -5.85 -2.54 10.47
N VAL A 251 -5.53 -3.81 10.67
CA VAL A 251 -4.80 -4.63 9.71
C VAL A 251 -5.51 -5.97 9.55
N SER A 252 -5.84 -6.36 8.32
CA SER A 252 -6.39 -7.70 8.09
C SER A 252 -5.27 -8.75 8.10
N LEU A 253 -5.43 -9.81 8.88
CA LEU A 253 -4.55 -10.97 8.89
C LEU A 253 -5.22 -12.10 8.11
N GLY A 254 -4.67 -12.46 6.95
CA GLY A 254 -5.30 -13.42 6.05
C GLY A 254 -4.31 -14.33 5.33
N GLY A 255 -4.86 -15.37 4.71
CA GLY A 255 -4.13 -16.39 3.96
C GLY A 255 -4.18 -17.76 4.60
N GLU A 256 -3.83 -18.78 3.82
CA GLU A 256 -3.90 -20.19 4.25
C GLU A 256 -2.92 -20.53 5.38
N GLY A 257 -1.86 -19.74 5.53
CA GLY A 257 -0.90 -19.88 6.64
C GLY A 257 -1.44 -19.39 7.99
N VAL A 258 -2.64 -18.82 8.07
CA VAL A 258 -3.26 -18.33 9.30
C VAL A 258 -4.23 -19.36 9.84
N TYR A 259 -4.27 -19.58 11.17
CA TYR A 259 -5.25 -20.48 11.81
C TYR A 259 -6.65 -19.88 11.75
N GLU A 260 -6.80 -18.62 12.16
CA GLU A 260 -8.07 -17.90 12.20
C GLU A 260 -7.92 -16.52 11.55
N PRO A 261 -8.18 -16.41 10.24
CA PRO A 261 -8.10 -15.13 9.54
C PRO A 261 -9.12 -14.12 10.05
N LYS A 262 -8.67 -12.91 10.46
CA LYS A 262 -9.51 -11.85 11.03
C LYS A 262 -8.89 -10.46 10.89
N ILE A 263 -9.60 -9.44 11.35
CA ILE A 263 -9.07 -8.07 11.44
C ILE A 263 -8.40 -7.90 12.80
N LEU A 264 -7.18 -7.38 12.80
CA LEU A 264 -6.47 -6.99 14.01
C LEU A 264 -6.55 -5.47 14.18
N LYS A 265 -6.94 -5.00 15.38
CA LYS A 265 -6.73 -3.62 15.80
C LYS A 265 -5.49 -3.57 16.67
N THR A 266 -4.46 -2.87 16.21
CA THR A 266 -3.11 -2.89 16.80
C THR A 266 -2.45 -1.51 16.71
N SER A 267 -1.23 -1.38 17.22
CA SER A 267 -0.47 -0.13 17.12
C SER A 267 -0.05 0.16 15.67
N ALA A 268 -0.03 1.43 15.27
CA ALA A 268 0.58 1.85 14.02
C ALA A 268 2.07 1.45 14.02
N GLY A 269 2.55 0.88 12.91
CA GLY A 269 3.92 0.36 12.85
C GLY A 269 4.19 -0.92 13.65
N ALA A 270 3.17 -1.65 14.07
CA ALA A 270 3.29 -2.83 14.94
C ALA A 270 4.30 -3.86 14.42
N ASN A 271 5.04 -4.48 15.34
CA ASN A 271 5.93 -5.60 15.02
C ASN A 271 5.10 -6.83 14.59
N ILE A 272 5.34 -7.31 13.37
CA ILE A 272 4.55 -8.40 12.76
C ILE A 272 4.81 -9.74 13.44
N ASP A 273 6.02 -10.02 13.90
CA ASP A 273 6.34 -11.27 14.58
C ASP A 273 5.54 -11.39 15.88
N GLN A 274 5.37 -10.28 16.62
CA GLN A 274 4.53 -10.23 17.82
C GLN A 274 3.05 -10.35 17.50
N LEU A 275 2.58 -9.71 16.41
CA LEU A 275 1.19 -9.80 15.95
C LEU A 275 0.79 -11.21 15.54
N THR A 276 1.70 -11.95 14.91
CA THR A 276 1.43 -13.26 14.32
C THR A 276 1.78 -14.42 15.25
N ALA A 277 2.41 -14.15 16.41
CA ALA A 277 2.79 -15.15 17.39
C ALA A 277 1.59 -16.03 17.79
N GLY A 278 1.72 -17.33 17.57
CA GLY A 278 0.68 -18.34 17.87
C GLY A 278 -0.55 -18.30 16.92
N LYS A 279 -0.56 -17.44 15.90
CA LYS A 279 -1.69 -17.29 14.97
C LYS A 279 -1.41 -17.89 13.59
N ILE A 280 -0.16 -18.20 13.28
CA ILE A 280 0.26 -18.72 11.97
C ILE A 280 0.78 -20.15 12.07
N LYS A 281 0.63 -20.87 10.97
CA LYS A 281 1.12 -22.25 10.79
C LYS A 281 2.65 -22.24 10.60
N GLU A 282 3.29 -23.34 10.98
CA GLU A 282 4.72 -23.54 10.68
C GLU A 282 4.97 -23.51 9.16
N ASN A 283 6.20 -23.20 8.78
CA ASN A 283 6.62 -23.09 7.37
C ASN A 283 5.73 -22.14 6.56
N SER A 284 5.42 -20.98 7.11
CA SER A 284 4.66 -19.94 6.44
C SER A 284 5.52 -18.72 6.17
N ARG A 285 5.34 -18.09 5.00
CA ARG A 285 5.88 -16.79 4.66
C ARG A 285 4.90 -15.72 5.05
N VAL A 286 5.36 -14.79 5.89
CA VAL A 286 4.60 -13.62 6.29
C VAL A 286 4.96 -12.45 5.38
N ILE A 287 3.94 -11.75 4.88
CA ILE A 287 4.06 -10.64 3.94
C ILE A 287 3.36 -9.44 4.57
N ALA A 288 4.09 -8.35 4.78
CA ALA A 288 3.51 -7.05 5.09
C ALA A 288 2.87 -6.50 3.80
N GLY A 289 1.56 -6.31 3.82
CA GLY A 289 0.79 -5.93 2.64
C GLY A 289 0.16 -7.10 1.87
N SER A 290 -0.21 -6.84 0.63
CA SER A 290 -0.86 -7.81 -0.27
C SER A 290 0.10 -8.87 -0.79
N VAL A 291 -0.41 -10.06 -1.10
CA VAL A 291 0.35 -11.11 -1.79
C VAL A 291 0.87 -10.67 -3.17
N LEU A 292 0.35 -9.57 -3.72
CA LEU A 292 0.73 -9.04 -5.03
C LEU A 292 1.89 -8.05 -4.96
N ASN A 293 1.92 -7.17 -3.94
CA ASN A 293 2.87 -6.06 -3.85
C ASN A 293 3.47 -5.86 -2.46
N GLY A 294 3.19 -6.77 -1.52
CA GLY A 294 3.73 -6.69 -0.17
C GLY A 294 5.20 -7.10 -0.08
N ILE A 295 5.80 -6.81 1.06
CA ILE A 295 7.20 -7.07 1.37
C ILE A 295 7.29 -8.27 2.32
N HIS A 296 8.29 -9.14 2.12
CA HIS A 296 8.54 -10.24 3.06
C HIS A 296 8.87 -9.67 4.45
N ALA A 297 7.97 -9.88 5.40
CA ALA A 297 8.14 -9.46 6.78
C ALA A 297 9.13 -10.40 7.47
N LYS A 298 10.39 -10.01 7.51
CA LYS A 298 11.48 -10.80 8.10
C LYS A 298 12.53 -9.89 8.71
N ASP A 299 13.09 -10.32 9.85
CA ASP A 299 14.17 -9.64 10.55
C ASP A 299 13.83 -8.15 10.80
N VAL A 300 14.71 -7.24 10.44
CA VAL A 300 14.55 -5.79 10.62
C VAL A 300 13.42 -5.14 9.81
N MET A 301 12.79 -5.90 8.90
CA MET A 301 11.65 -5.47 8.08
C MET A 301 10.30 -6.00 8.60
N SER A 302 10.27 -6.65 9.77
CA SER A 302 9.07 -7.29 10.32
C SER A 302 8.16 -6.30 11.05
N TYR A 303 7.75 -5.24 10.35
CA TYR A 303 6.84 -4.20 10.86
C TYR A 303 5.72 -3.94 9.86
N VAL A 304 4.55 -3.57 10.38
CA VAL A 304 3.43 -3.10 9.55
C VAL A 304 3.79 -1.75 8.98
N GLY A 305 3.87 -1.67 7.66
CA GLY A 305 4.15 -0.40 6.98
C GLY A 305 3.06 0.64 7.21
N THR A 306 3.43 1.91 7.04
CA THR A 306 2.52 3.05 7.21
C THR A 306 1.27 2.90 6.34
N PHE A 307 1.42 2.38 5.13
CA PHE A 307 0.34 2.24 4.14
C PHE A 307 -0.23 0.82 4.04
N ASP A 308 0.28 -0.14 4.83
CA ASP A 308 -0.21 -1.51 4.82
C ASP A 308 -1.55 -1.63 5.55
N ASN A 309 -2.55 -2.18 4.87
CA ASN A 309 -3.87 -2.46 5.44
C ASN A 309 -4.10 -3.95 5.71
N GLN A 310 -3.11 -4.79 5.36
CA GLN A 310 -3.18 -6.24 5.52
C GLN A 310 -1.82 -6.87 5.77
N ILE A 311 -1.85 -8.04 6.40
CA ILE A 311 -0.75 -8.99 6.50
C ILE A 311 -1.23 -10.27 5.83
N SER A 312 -0.48 -10.74 4.84
CA SER A 312 -0.80 -11.95 4.08
C SER A 312 0.15 -13.07 4.47
N VAL A 313 -0.38 -14.26 4.72
CA VAL A 313 0.44 -15.41 5.15
C VAL A 313 0.20 -16.59 4.21
N LEU A 314 1.25 -17.01 3.53
CA LEU A 314 1.23 -18.13 2.58
C LEU A 314 2.09 -19.28 3.09
N PRO A 315 1.73 -20.56 2.78
CA PRO A 315 2.64 -21.67 2.94
C PRO A 315 3.96 -21.40 2.18
N ASP A 316 5.09 -21.52 2.88
CA ASP A 316 6.42 -21.32 2.28
C ASP A 316 7.00 -22.66 1.79
N GLU A 317 6.24 -23.34 0.97
CA GLU A 317 6.59 -24.59 0.34
C GLU A 317 6.79 -24.37 -1.16
N ALA A 318 8.02 -24.46 -1.60
CA ALA A 318 8.33 -24.57 -3.03
C ALA A 318 8.06 -26.03 -3.47
N ASN A 319 6.79 -26.37 -3.65
CA ASN A 319 6.41 -27.67 -4.19
C ASN A 319 6.59 -27.65 -5.71
N ASP A 320 7.80 -27.88 -6.17
CA ASP A 320 8.06 -28.16 -7.57
C ASP A 320 7.51 -29.54 -7.89
N ILE A 321 6.22 -29.62 -8.18
CA ILE A 321 5.57 -30.87 -8.62
C ILE A 321 6.12 -31.20 -9.99
N LEU A 322 6.90 -32.26 -10.06
CA LEU A 322 7.45 -32.78 -11.31
C LEU A 322 6.30 -33.06 -12.30
N PHE A 323 6.41 -32.56 -13.54
CA PHE A 323 5.36 -32.63 -14.56
C PHE A 323 4.01 -32.00 -14.18
N ASN A 324 4.01 -30.98 -13.37
CA ASN A 324 2.81 -30.23 -12.94
C ASN A 324 1.87 -29.87 -14.13
N TRP A 325 2.44 -29.51 -15.28
CA TRP A 325 1.72 -29.14 -16.49
C TRP A 325 0.99 -30.32 -17.18
N ALA A 326 1.37 -31.57 -16.89
CA ALA A 326 0.76 -32.78 -17.45
C ALA A 326 -0.28 -33.39 -16.50
N MET A 327 -0.45 -32.85 -15.29
CA MET A 327 -1.41 -33.39 -14.33
C MET A 327 -2.84 -32.91 -14.61
N PRO A 328 -3.88 -33.71 -14.29
CA PRO A 328 -5.28 -33.27 -14.37
C PRO A 328 -5.56 -32.04 -13.51
N GLY A 329 -4.85 -31.85 -12.41
CA GLY A 329 -4.81 -30.63 -11.62
C GLY A 329 -6.14 -30.18 -10.99
N SER A 330 -6.93 -31.11 -10.44
CA SER A 330 -8.24 -30.79 -9.84
C SER A 330 -8.18 -29.82 -8.63
N LYS A 331 -6.99 -29.66 -8.04
CA LYS A 331 -6.72 -28.74 -6.91
C LYS A 331 -5.75 -27.62 -7.30
N LEU A 332 -5.25 -27.59 -8.53
CA LEU A 332 -4.30 -26.59 -9.00
C LEU A 332 -5.01 -25.43 -9.68
N HIS A 333 -4.51 -24.22 -9.46
CA HIS A 333 -4.96 -23.04 -10.16
C HIS A 333 -4.16 -22.82 -11.45
N SER A 334 -4.83 -22.42 -12.50
CA SER A 334 -4.23 -21.96 -13.75
C SER A 334 -5.03 -20.78 -14.26
N GLN A 335 -4.35 -19.68 -14.58
CA GLN A 335 -4.98 -18.52 -15.17
C GLN A 335 -5.63 -18.82 -16.54
N MET A 336 -4.98 -19.63 -17.35
CA MET A 336 -5.45 -20.01 -18.69
C MET A 336 -6.47 -21.15 -18.68
N GLY A 337 -6.89 -21.62 -17.51
CA GLY A 337 -7.88 -22.71 -17.40
C GLY A 337 -7.38 -24.07 -17.87
N ALA A 338 -6.07 -24.33 -17.79
CA ALA A 338 -5.44 -25.56 -18.31
C ALA A 338 -5.77 -26.83 -17.50
N PHE A 339 -6.24 -26.67 -16.26
CA PHE A 339 -6.52 -27.77 -15.34
C PHE A 339 -8.02 -28.12 -15.25
N LEU A 340 -8.35 -29.33 -14.85
CA LEU A 340 -9.74 -29.75 -14.59
C LEU A 340 -10.45 -28.87 -13.55
N SER A 341 -9.68 -28.23 -12.66
CA SER A 341 -10.21 -27.28 -11.66
C SER A 341 -10.95 -26.09 -12.30
N SER A 342 -10.68 -25.74 -13.55
CA SER A 342 -11.38 -24.68 -14.28
C SER A 342 -12.84 -25.02 -14.61
N TRP A 343 -13.16 -26.31 -14.72
CA TRP A 343 -14.52 -26.80 -15.01
C TRP A 343 -15.33 -27.06 -13.75
N ILE A 344 -14.66 -27.24 -12.60
CA ILE A 344 -15.30 -27.51 -11.31
C ILE A 344 -15.40 -26.20 -10.53
N LYS A 345 -16.55 -25.52 -10.61
CA LYS A 345 -16.84 -24.24 -9.92
C LYS A 345 -17.05 -24.39 -8.40
N PRO A 346 -17.07 -23.26 -7.68
CA PRO A 346 -16.03 -22.22 -7.53
C PRO A 346 -15.08 -22.66 -6.43
N LYS A 347 -13.81 -22.59 -6.67
CA LYS A 347 -12.87 -22.97 -5.61
C LYS A 347 -11.94 -21.83 -5.30
N LYS A 348 -11.75 -21.60 -4.02
CA LYS A 348 -10.57 -20.96 -3.49
C LYS A 348 -9.43 -21.97 -3.53
N PHE A 349 -8.24 -21.49 -3.85
CA PHE A 349 -7.04 -22.31 -3.94
C PHE A 349 -6.03 -21.92 -2.88
N ILE A 350 -5.24 -22.90 -2.45
CA ILE A 350 -4.07 -22.65 -1.62
C ILE A 350 -2.94 -22.21 -2.56
N PHE A 351 -2.52 -20.95 -2.41
CA PHE A 351 -1.33 -20.45 -3.09
C PHE A 351 -0.14 -20.59 -2.15
N ASN A 352 1.02 -20.85 -2.73
CA ASN A 352 2.29 -20.92 -2.03
C ASN A 352 3.32 -19.98 -2.69
N THR A 353 4.57 -20.07 -2.28
CA THR A 353 5.66 -19.23 -2.76
C THR A 353 6.35 -19.72 -4.02
N SER A 354 5.84 -20.78 -4.68
CA SER A 354 6.39 -21.29 -5.94
C SER A 354 6.25 -20.27 -7.07
N ILE A 355 7.34 -20.00 -7.78
CA ILE A 355 7.40 -18.97 -8.82
C ILE A 355 6.59 -19.35 -10.07
N ASN A 356 6.46 -20.65 -10.38
CA ASN A 356 5.73 -21.17 -11.54
C ASN A 356 6.09 -20.48 -12.87
N GLY A 357 7.37 -20.29 -13.13
CA GLY A 357 7.89 -19.65 -14.33
C GLY A 357 9.41 -19.57 -14.30
N GLY A 358 10.01 -18.89 -15.24
CA GLY A 358 11.46 -18.75 -15.30
C GLY A 358 11.93 -17.63 -16.22
N ASN A 359 13.10 -17.09 -15.95
CA ASN A 359 13.69 -15.97 -16.68
C ASN A 359 13.82 -16.27 -18.17
N ARG A 360 13.16 -15.48 -19.00
CA ARG A 360 13.19 -15.53 -20.46
C ARG A 360 12.72 -14.22 -21.03
N ALA A 361 12.88 -14.03 -22.36
CA ALA A 361 12.40 -12.83 -23.03
C ALA A 361 10.87 -12.63 -22.85
N ILE A 362 10.45 -11.37 -22.83
CA ILE A 362 9.03 -11.02 -22.79
C ILE A 362 8.37 -11.41 -24.11
N VAL A 363 7.42 -12.32 -24.06
CA VAL A 363 6.58 -12.70 -25.19
C VAL A 363 5.29 -11.87 -25.12
N PRO A 364 4.82 -11.26 -26.22
CA PRO A 364 3.53 -10.58 -26.24
C PRO A 364 2.40 -11.60 -26.07
N LEU A 365 1.75 -11.55 -24.92
CA LEU A 365 0.67 -12.46 -24.56
C LEU A 365 -0.57 -11.67 -24.14
N PRO A 366 -1.78 -12.12 -24.50
CA PRO A 366 -3.03 -11.45 -24.12
C PRO A 366 -3.20 -11.14 -22.63
N PRO A 367 -2.72 -11.97 -21.68
CA PRO A 367 -2.88 -11.70 -20.25
C PRO A 367 -2.36 -10.36 -19.75
N TYR A 368 -1.37 -9.75 -20.40
CA TYR A 368 -0.91 -8.41 -19.98
C TYR A 368 -1.97 -7.33 -20.22
N GLU A 369 -2.63 -7.37 -21.39
CA GLU A 369 -3.71 -6.45 -21.73
C GLU A 369 -5.00 -6.78 -20.95
N GLU A 370 -5.25 -8.05 -20.65
CA GLU A 370 -6.41 -8.48 -19.87
C GLU A 370 -6.39 -7.97 -18.42
N VAL A 371 -5.19 -7.80 -17.82
CA VAL A 371 -5.04 -7.33 -16.43
C VAL A 371 -4.75 -5.84 -16.32
N MET A 372 -4.55 -5.12 -17.44
CA MET A 372 -4.29 -3.69 -17.50
C MET A 372 -5.57 -2.93 -17.84
N PRO A 373 -6.26 -2.32 -16.86
CA PRO A 373 -7.51 -1.59 -17.12
C PRO A 373 -7.28 -0.20 -17.72
N LEU A 374 -6.09 0.37 -17.57
CA LEU A 374 -5.74 1.67 -18.10
C LEU A 374 -5.64 1.60 -19.63
N ASN A 375 -5.96 2.70 -20.31
CA ASN A 375 -5.84 2.81 -21.77
C ASN A 375 -4.38 2.93 -22.21
N ILE A 376 -3.60 1.91 -21.92
CA ILE A 376 -2.16 1.83 -22.13
C ILE A 376 -1.86 0.54 -22.92
N LEU A 377 -0.91 0.60 -23.85
CA LEU A 377 -0.39 -0.57 -24.55
C LEU A 377 0.55 -1.36 -23.61
N ALA A 378 -0.02 -2.25 -22.81
CA ALA A 378 0.66 -2.91 -21.69
C ALA A 378 1.96 -3.62 -22.13
N THR A 379 1.91 -4.48 -23.12
CA THR A 379 3.07 -5.24 -23.60
C THR A 379 4.21 -4.33 -24.06
N GLN A 380 3.90 -3.25 -24.78
CA GLN A 380 4.88 -2.30 -25.26
C GLN A 380 5.50 -1.51 -24.12
N LEU A 381 4.68 -1.07 -23.19
CA LEU A 381 5.15 -0.37 -22.00
C LEU A 381 6.08 -1.24 -21.14
N LEU A 382 5.69 -2.50 -20.89
CA LEU A 382 6.50 -3.45 -20.11
C LEU A 382 7.87 -3.68 -20.76
N LYS A 383 7.94 -3.75 -22.08
CA LYS A 383 9.21 -3.83 -22.81
C LYS A 383 10.04 -2.55 -22.66
N ALA A 384 9.43 -1.38 -22.82
CA ALA A 384 10.11 -0.09 -22.68
C ALA A 384 10.75 0.08 -21.29
N ILE A 385 10.01 -0.21 -20.21
CA ILE A 385 10.54 -0.08 -18.85
C ILE A 385 11.67 -1.09 -18.56
N VAL A 386 11.59 -2.33 -19.10
CA VAL A 386 12.65 -3.34 -18.92
C VAL A 386 13.93 -2.94 -19.66
N THR A 387 13.83 -2.30 -20.81
CA THR A 387 14.99 -1.78 -21.55
C THR A 387 15.43 -0.40 -21.09
N LYS A 388 14.73 0.20 -20.11
CA LYS A 388 14.96 1.57 -19.60
C LYS A 388 14.88 2.63 -20.70
N ASP A 389 14.00 2.41 -21.69
CA ASP A 389 13.68 3.40 -22.72
C ASP A 389 12.70 4.42 -22.16
N ILE A 390 13.25 5.44 -21.49
CA ILE A 390 12.50 6.45 -20.76
C ILE A 390 11.58 7.25 -21.68
N GLU A 391 12.06 7.67 -22.87
CA GLU A 391 11.25 8.45 -23.80
C GLU A 391 10.04 7.67 -24.29
N LEU A 392 10.23 6.42 -24.67
CA LEU A 392 9.16 5.55 -25.11
C LEU A 392 8.20 5.24 -23.93
N GLY A 393 8.75 4.99 -22.73
CA GLY A 393 7.96 4.78 -21.51
C GLY A 393 7.00 5.95 -21.23
N VAL A 394 7.50 7.18 -21.30
CA VAL A 394 6.67 8.39 -21.11
C VAL A 394 5.59 8.52 -22.20
N LYS A 395 5.93 8.26 -23.46
CA LYS A 395 4.96 8.27 -24.57
C LYS A 395 3.87 7.21 -24.42
N LEU A 396 4.20 6.06 -23.81
CA LEU A 396 3.29 4.95 -23.59
C LEU A 396 2.47 5.08 -22.28
N GLY A 397 2.70 6.12 -21.46
CA GLY A 397 1.87 6.41 -20.27
C GLY A 397 2.44 5.93 -18.94
N VAL A 398 3.76 5.69 -18.84
CA VAL A 398 4.43 5.25 -17.59
C VAL A 398 4.13 6.16 -16.39
N LEU A 399 3.91 7.46 -16.64
CA LEU A 399 3.64 8.46 -15.60
C LEU A 399 2.29 8.26 -14.87
N GLU A 400 1.36 7.52 -15.46
CA GLU A 400 0.08 7.21 -14.82
C GLU A 400 0.17 6.06 -13.82
N LEU A 401 1.30 5.32 -13.83
CA LEU A 401 1.50 4.11 -13.06
C LEU A 401 2.32 4.35 -11.79
N ALA A 402 2.07 3.50 -10.81
CA ALA A 402 2.96 3.24 -9.69
C ALA A 402 3.20 1.73 -9.56
N PRO A 403 4.18 1.30 -8.75
CA PRO A 403 4.55 -0.10 -8.64
C PRO A 403 3.38 -1.07 -8.47
N GLU A 404 2.42 -0.75 -7.61
CA GLU A 404 1.24 -1.58 -7.36
C GLU A 404 0.37 -1.82 -8.60
N ASP A 405 0.33 -0.90 -9.55
CA ASP A 405 -0.47 -1.02 -10.78
C ASP A 405 0.07 -2.10 -11.73
N LEU A 406 1.36 -2.48 -11.60
CA LEU A 406 2.00 -3.55 -12.36
C LEU A 406 2.09 -4.91 -11.62
N ALA A 407 1.54 -5.00 -10.41
CA ALA A 407 1.60 -6.22 -9.62
C ALA A 407 0.93 -7.41 -10.32
N LEU A 408 -0.24 -7.22 -10.92
CA LEU A 408 -0.89 -8.25 -11.73
C LEU A 408 -0.09 -8.60 -12.98
N SER A 409 0.58 -7.63 -13.62
CA SER A 409 1.45 -7.89 -14.77
C SER A 409 2.62 -8.80 -14.39
N SER A 410 3.22 -8.60 -13.21
CA SER A 410 4.24 -9.50 -12.65
C SER A 410 3.67 -10.89 -12.36
N TYR A 411 2.46 -10.97 -11.80
CA TYR A 411 1.79 -12.23 -11.48
C TYR A 411 1.53 -13.08 -12.75
N VAL A 412 0.95 -12.48 -13.79
CA VAL A 412 0.62 -13.19 -15.03
C VAL A 412 1.83 -13.43 -15.94
N CYS A 413 2.95 -12.80 -15.66
CA CYS A 413 4.17 -12.90 -16.48
C CYS A 413 4.79 -14.30 -16.43
N PRO A 414 4.87 -15.05 -17.54
CA PRO A 414 5.54 -16.33 -17.56
C PRO A 414 7.06 -16.20 -17.43
N SER A 415 7.62 -15.04 -17.73
CA SER A 415 9.05 -14.73 -17.63
C SER A 415 9.46 -14.21 -16.25
N LYS A 416 8.48 -14.02 -15.35
CA LYS A 416 8.65 -13.64 -13.94
C LYS A 416 9.51 -12.40 -13.71
N TYR A 417 9.32 -11.37 -14.55
CA TYR A 417 9.87 -10.06 -14.28
C TYR A 417 9.19 -9.42 -13.07
N ASP A 418 9.99 -8.80 -12.21
CA ASP A 418 9.50 -7.90 -11.17
C ASP A 418 9.28 -6.50 -11.76
N TYR A 419 8.14 -6.36 -12.42
CA TYR A 419 7.79 -5.07 -13.06
C TYR A 419 7.59 -3.94 -12.06
N GLN A 420 7.31 -4.24 -10.81
CA GLN A 420 7.13 -3.24 -9.77
C GLN A 420 8.44 -2.54 -9.44
N THR A 421 9.50 -3.32 -9.15
CA THR A 421 10.84 -2.78 -8.91
C THR A 421 11.38 -2.07 -10.16
N ILE A 422 11.19 -2.66 -11.35
CA ILE A 422 11.62 -2.06 -12.62
C ILE A 422 10.93 -0.72 -12.85
N LEU A 423 9.61 -0.63 -12.62
CA LEU A 423 8.87 0.62 -12.76
C LEU A 423 9.36 1.68 -11.77
N GLN A 424 9.58 1.30 -10.50
CA GLN A 424 10.09 2.23 -9.50
C GLN A 424 11.43 2.84 -9.91
N GLU A 425 12.36 2.03 -10.43
CA GLU A 425 13.65 2.51 -10.95
C GLU A 425 13.47 3.48 -12.13
N ASN A 426 12.56 3.16 -13.06
CA ASN A 426 12.27 4.04 -14.20
C ASN A 426 11.66 5.37 -13.75
N LEU A 427 10.71 5.34 -12.82
CA LEU A 427 10.10 6.57 -12.27
C LEU A 427 11.14 7.45 -11.54
N GLU A 428 12.11 6.84 -10.88
CA GLU A 428 13.21 7.57 -10.23
C GLU A 428 14.11 8.24 -11.25
N LEU A 429 14.49 7.55 -12.34
CA LEU A 429 15.27 8.11 -13.44
C LEU A 429 14.51 9.26 -14.12
N ILE A 430 13.23 9.07 -14.45
CA ILE A 430 12.40 10.13 -15.07
C ILE A 430 12.33 11.35 -14.15
N PHE A 431 12.15 11.14 -12.85
CA PHE A 431 12.09 12.24 -11.88
C PHE A 431 13.42 13.00 -11.80
N GLU A 432 14.56 12.32 -11.87
CA GLU A 432 15.88 12.97 -11.82
C GLU A 432 16.23 13.70 -13.12
N GLU A 433 15.71 13.27 -14.27
CA GLU A 433 15.95 13.91 -15.56
C GLU A 433 14.99 15.07 -15.88
N MET A 434 13.76 15.04 -15.33
CA MET A 434 12.68 15.96 -15.71
C MET A 434 12.26 16.90 -14.57
N ALA A 435 12.74 16.68 -13.34
CA ALA A 435 12.54 17.54 -12.19
C ALA A 435 13.74 18.46 -11.98
#